data_de6e8be81f7a75358697b5f546f83c30
#
_entry.id   de6e8be81f7a75358697b5f546f83c30
#
_cell.length_a   1.000
_cell.length_b   1.000
_cell.length_c   1.000
_cell.angle_alpha   90.00
_cell.angle_beta   90.00
_cell.angle_gamma   90.00
#
_symmetry.space_group_name_H-M   'P 1'
#
loop_
_entity.id
_entity.type
_entity.pdbx_description
1 polymer ?
#
loop_
_entity_poly.entity_id
_entity_poly.type
_entity_poly.pdbx_seq_one_letter_code
_entity_poly.pdbx_strand_id
1 'polypeptide(L)'
;IYSDESGVFDKVHNDIYVYGGVLFLSKEDKDINARKYKHVEKVIRKSKGYYNNIELKACILENKEKSKIYRSLNKCIKFGVIVNQKNIRDEIFANKKSKQRYLDYAYKIGLKRMFEKLICEGIISADEIENIYIYVDEHTTATDGRYELKEGLEQEFKLGTFNYTYNKFYPPIFKN
;
A
#
# COMPACT_ATOMS: atom_id res chain seq x y z
N ILE A 1 7.46 2.85 0.06
CA ILE A 1 6.12 2.36 -0.27
C ILE A 1 5.12 3.21 0.46
N TYR A 2 4.10 3.69 -0.24
CA TYR A 2 2.93 4.38 0.32
C TYR A 2 1.71 3.60 -0.12
N SER A 3 0.87 3.21 0.80
CA SER A 3 -0.33 2.42 0.52
C SER A 3 -1.49 2.81 1.42
N ASP A 4 -2.66 2.59 0.90
CA ASP A 4 -3.94 2.83 1.55
C ASP A 4 -4.91 1.71 1.16
N GLU A 5 -6.03 1.62 1.87
CA GLU A 5 -7.03 0.60 1.67
C GLU A 5 -8.37 1.18 1.22
N SER A 6 -9.16 0.35 0.59
CA SER A 6 -10.50 0.70 0.14
C SER A 6 -11.45 -0.48 0.29
N GLY A 7 -12.61 -0.19 0.81
CA GLY A 7 -13.67 -1.15 1.08
C GLY A 7 -13.85 -1.44 2.57
N VAL A 8 -14.92 -2.16 2.90
CA VAL A 8 -15.19 -2.68 4.24
C VAL A 8 -14.96 -4.19 4.21
N PHE A 9 -14.19 -4.70 5.17
CA PHE A 9 -13.87 -6.13 5.23
C PHE A 9 -14.89 -6.89 6.09
N ASP A 10 -16.04 -7.24 5.48
CA ASP A 10 -17.15 -7.87 6.21
C ASP A 10 -18.09 -8.80 5.41
N LYS A 11 -17.85 -9.01 4.13
CA LYS A 11 -18.72 -9.72 3.17
C LYS A 11 -20.10 -9.11 2.91
N VAL A 12 -20.52 -8.10 3.67
CA VAL A 12 -21.88 -7.54 3.60
C VAL A 12 -21.93 -6.34 2.67
N HIS A 13 -20.98 -5.41 2.85
CA HIS A 13 -20.99 -4.15 2.16
C HIS A 13 -20.25 -4.18 0.82
N ASN A 14 -19.24 -5.03 0.69
CA ASN A 14 -18.43 -5.10 -0.51
C ASN A 14 -17.98 -6.52 -0.83
N ASP A 15 -18.01 -6.89 -2.09
CA ASP A 15 -17.45 -8.15 -2.57
C ASP A 15 -15.91 -8.14 -2.59
N ILE A 16 -15.35 -6.95 -2.69
CA ILE A 16 -13.92 -6.73 -2.91
C ILE A 16 -13.38 -5.76 -1.86
N TYR A 17 -12.24 -6.11 -1.28
CA TYR A 17 -11.41 -5.23 -0.49
C TYR A 17 -10.07 -5.05 -1.18
N VAL A 18 -9.52 -3.84 -1.21
CA VAL A 18 -8.34 -3.52 -2.00
C VAL A 18 -7.31 -2.78 -1.15
N TYR A 19 -6.06 -3.21 -1.21
CA TYR A 19 -4.93 -2.36 -0.91
C TYR A 19 -4.39 -1.78 -2.21
N GLY A 20 -4.17 -0.47 -2.24
CA GLY A 20 -3.56 0.22 -3.36
C GLY A 20 -2.33 1.01 -2.91
N GLY A 21 -1.33 1.11 -3.77
CA GLY A 21 -0.16 1.87 -3.38
C GLY A 21 0.80 2.20 -4.52
N VAL A 22 1.79 2.99 -4.13
CA VAL A 22 2.90 3.39 -5.01
C VAL A 22 4.24 3.09 -4.34
N LEU A 23 5.19 2.65 -5.15
CA LEU A 23 6.57 2.43 -4.73
C LEU A 23 7.47 3.42 -5.47
N PHE A 24 8.39 4.01 -4.73
CA PHE A 24 9.47 4.85 -5.22
C PHE A 24 10.79 4.16 -4.93
N LEU A 25 11.70 4.14 -5.91
CA LEU A 25 13.00 3.47 -5.76
C LEU A 25 14.02 4.34 -5.04
N SER A 26 13.80 5.65 -4.99
CA SER A 26 14.67 6.59 -4.29
C SER A 26 13.90 7.72 -3.64
N LYS A 27 14.54 8.45 -2.75
CA LYS A 27 14.01 9.69 -2.17
C LYS A 27 13.78 10.75 -3.24
N GLU A 28 14.70 10.87 -4.19
CA GLU A 28 14.59 11.84 -5.29
C GLU A 28 13.38 11.54 -6.17
N ASP A 29 13.18 10.29 -6.58
CA ASP A 29 12.01 9.86 -7.35
C ASP A 29 10.71 10.16 -6.60
N LYS A 30 10.66 9.86 -5.31
CA LYS A 30 9.54 10.22 -4.46
C LYS A 30 9.26 11.73 -4.47
N ASP A 31 10.29 12.55 -4.27
CA ASP A 31 10.13 14.00 -4.14
C ASP A 31 9.69 14.65 -5.47
N ILE A 32 10.18 14.15 -6.60
CA ILE A 32 9.74 14.58 -7.94
C ILE A 32 8.25 14.24 -8.17
N ASN A 33 7.86 13.01 -7.88
CA ASN A 33 6.49 12.56 -8.13
C ASN A 33 5.50 13.15 -7.12
N ALA A 34 5.90 13.35 -5.87
CA ALA A 34 5.11 14.05 -4.87
C ALA A 34 4.82 15.51 -5.28
N ARG A 35 5.78 16.22 -5.88
CA ARG A 35 5.56 17.57 -6.42
C ARG A 35 4.55 17.57 -7.56
N LYS A 36 4.62 16.61 -8.47
CA LYS A 36 3.65 16.46 -9.57
C LYS A 36 2.24 16.19 -9.03
N TYR A 37 2.12 15.27 -8.10
CA TYR A 37 0.85 14.95 -7.44
C TYR A 37 0.25 16.20 -6.77
N LYS A 38 1.02 16.88 -5.92
CA LYS A 38 0.59 18.10 -5.22
C LYS A 38 0.20 19.22 -6.19
N HIS A 39 0.88 19.34 -7.33
CA HIS A 39 0.51 20.30 -8.35
C HIS A 39 -0.88 20.00 -8.92
N VAL A 40 -1.13 18.76 -9.33
CA VAL A 40 -2.43 18.33 -9.87
C VAL A 40 -3.53 18.47 -8.83
N GLU A 41 -3.28 18.05 -7.59
CA GLU A 41 -4.20 18.25 -6.47
C GLU A 41 -4.58 19.73 -6.30
N LYS A 42 -3.60 20.63 -6.29
CA LYS A 42 -3.82 22.08 -6.17
C LYS A 42 -4.67 22.63 -7.32
N VAL A 43 -4.44 22.15 -8.56
CA VAL A 43 -5.25 22.54 -9.73
C VAL A 43 -6.69 22.07 -9.57
N ILE A 44 -6.92 20.84 -9.13
CA ILE A 44 -8.27 20.30 -8.90
C ILE A 44 -8.96 21.09 -7.81
N ARG A 45 -8.31 21.35 -6.68
CA ARG A 45 -8.88 22.15 -5.57
C ARG A 45 -9.32 23.54 -6.06
N LYS A 46 -8.45 24.22 -6.80
CA LYS A 46 -8.76 25.54 -7.35
C LYS A 46 -9.95 25.51 -8.31
N SER A 47 -10.05 24.49 -9.15
CA SER A 47 -11.14 24.38 -10.13
C SER A 47 -12.50 24.06 -9.51
N LYS A 48 -12.52 23.42 -8.34
CA LYS A 48 -13.74 23.02 -7.62
C LYS A 48 -14.07 23.94 -6.43
N GLY A 49 -13.25 24.93 -6.13
CA GLY A 49 -13.43 25.79 -4.96
C GLY A 49 -13.25 25.06 -3.63
N TYR A 50 -12.51 23.95 -3.59
CA TYR A 50 -12.26 23.21 -2.35
C TYR A 50 -11.19 23.90 -1.50
N TYR A 51 -11.50 24.10 -0.22
CA TYR A 51 -10.55 24.63 0.75
C TYR A 51 -9.41 23.63 1.03
N ASN A 52 -8.25 24.15 1.41
CA ASN A 52 -7.07 23.32 1.67
C ASN A 52 -7.22 22.36 2.86
N ASN A 53 -8.13 22.62 3.78
CA ASN A 53 -8.41 21.79 4.95
C ASN A 53 -9.37 20.62 4.69
N ILE A 54 -9.94 20.52 3.49
CA ILE A 54 -10.81 19.40 3.13
C ILE A 54 -9.96 18.32 2.48
N GLU A 55 -10.03 17.10 3.01
CA GLU A 55 -9.40 15.95 2.36
C GLU A 55 -10.00 15.69 0.99
N LEU A 56 -9.16 15.49 -0.02
CA LEU A 56 -9.58 15.23 -1.40
C LEU A 56 -9.81 13.73 -1.61
N LYS A 57 -10.92 13.22 -1.14
CA LYS A 57 -11.27 11.79 -1.26
C LYS A 57 -11.67 11.40 -2.68
N ALA A 58 -11.30 10.20 -3.09
CA ALA A 58 -11.62 9.68 -4.42
C ALA A 58 -13.13 9.61 -4.70
N CYS A 59 -13.96 9.43 -3.67
CA CYS A 59 -15.42 9.37 -3.82
C CYS A 59 -16.06 10.69 -4.26
N ILE A 60 -15.42 11.84 -3.96
CA ILE A 60 -15.92 13.17 -4.36
C ILE A 60 -15.39 13.65 -5.71
N LEU A 61 -14.43 12.93 -6.28
CA LEU A 61 -13.79 13.28 -7.55
C LEU A 61 -14.52 12.65 -8.74
N GLU A 62 -14.62 13.42 -9.81
CA GLU A 62 -15.07 12.92 -11.10
C GLU A 62 -13.98 12.05 -11.76
N ASN A 63 -14.38 11.17 -12.68
CA ASN A 63 -13.45 10.29 -13.39
C ASN A 63 -12.35 11.05 -14.14
N LYS A 64 -12.65 12.23 -14.66
CA LYS A 64 -11.68 13.11 -15.32
C LYS A 64 -10.58 13.58 -14.34
N GLU A 65 -10.94 13.87 -13.11
CA GLU A 65 -10.01 14.32 -12.06
C GLU A 65 -9.18 13.15 -11.53
N LYS A 66 -9.83 12.01 -11.26
CA LYS A 66 -9.13 10.75 -10.93
C LYS A 66 -8.09 10.41 -11.99
N SER A 67 -8.45 10.54 -13.27
CA SER A 67 -7.53 10.29 -14.38
C SER A 67 -6.35 11.27 -14.43
N LYS A 68 -6.55 12.54 -14.04
CA LYS A 68 -5.45 13.52 -13.93
C LYS A 68 -4.47 13.13 -12.83
N ILE A 69 -4.99 12.77 -11.64
CA ILE A 69 -4.18 12.30 -10.52
C ILE A 69 -3.41 11.03 -10.93
N TYR A 70 -4.09 10.04 -11.47
CA TYR A 70 -3.46 8.79 -11.90
C TYR A 70 -2.34 9.03 -12.91
N ARG A 71 -2.55 9.91 -13.89
CA ARG A 71 -1.53 10.27 -14.88
C ARG A 71 -0.35 11.05 -14.30
N SER A 72 -0.54 11.83 -13.24
CA SER A 72 0.57 12.51 -12.56
C SER A 72 1.58 11.53 -11.95
N LEU A 73 1.12 10.32 -11.64
CA LEU A 73 1.89 9.23 -11.07
C LEU A 73 2.22 8.12 -12.11
N ASN A 74 2.15 8.41 -13.41
CA ASN A 74 2.32 7.38 -14.45
C ASN A 74 3.72 6.75 -14.47
N LYS A 75 4.73 7.45 -14.00
CA LYS A 75 6.11 6.94 -13.87
C LYS A 75 6.37 6.19 -12.56
N CYS A 76 5.44 6.24 -11.60
CA CYS A 76 5.58 5.49 -10.36
C CYS A 76 5.23 4.02 -10.58
N ILE A 77 5.92 3.15 -9.86
CA ILE A 77 5.52 1.75 -9.75
C ILE A 77 4.26 1.72 -8.88
N LYS A 78 3.18 1.18 -9.44
CA LYS A 78 1.89 1.04 -8.77
C LYS A 78 1.64 -0.41 -8.47
N PHE A 79 1.03 -0.70 -7.33
CA PHE A 79 0.58 -2.04 -7.01
C PHE A 79 -0.85 -2.02 -6.46
N GLY A 80 -1.49 -3.17 -6.52
CA GLY A 80 -2.79 -3.38 -5.91
C GLY A 80 -2.91 -4.83 -5.45
N VAL A 81 -3.48 -5.01 -4.27
CA VAL A 81 -3.82 -6.31 -3.71
C VAL A 81 -5.34 -6.37 -3.63
N ILE A 82 -5.93 -7.25 -4.43
CA ILE A 82 -7.39 -7.40 -4.49
C ILE A 82 -7.76 -8.65 -3.69
N VAL A 83 -8.57 -8.45 -2.67
CA VAL A 83 -9.12 -9.51 -1.83
C VAL A 83 -10.58 -9.74 -2.21
N ASN A 84 -10.87 -10.88 -2.82
CA ASN A 84 -12.25 -11.29 -3.09
C ASN A 84 -12.85 -11.91 -1.82
N GLN A 85 -13.70 -11.15 -1.14
CA GLN A 85 -14.25 -11.52 0.16
C GLN A 85 -15.21 -12.73 0.09
N LYS A 86 -15.82 -12.99 -1.06
CA LYS A 86 -16.71 -14.15 -1.25
C LYS A 86 -15.98 -15.48 -1.08
N ASN A 87 -14.69 -15.51 -1.43
CA ASN A 87 -13.89 -16.72 -1.38
C ASN A 87 -13.21 -16.95 -0.01
N ILE A 88 -13.44 -16.06 0.96
CA ILE A 88 -12.85 -16.16 2.27
C ILE A 88 -13.77 -16.98 3.18
N ARG A 89 -13.19 -17.85 4.00
CA ARG A 89 -13.92 -18.65 4.97
C ARG A 89 -14.59 -17.78 6.02
N ASP A 90 -15.78 -18.17 6.47
CA ASP A 90 -16.57 -17.37 7.41
C ASP A 90 -15.91 -17.24 8.78
N GLU A 91 -15.11 -18.22 9.19
CA GLU A 91 -14.36 -18.16 10.45
C GLU A 91 -13.41 -16.97 10.54
N ILE A 92 -12.91 -16.48 9.38
CA ILE A 92 -12.07 -15.27 9.34
C ILE A 92 -12.87 -14.03 9.77
N PHE A 93 -14.15 -14.01 9.48
CA PHE A 93 -15.04 -12.88 9.83
C PHE A 93 -15.60 -12.96 11.26
N ALA A 94 -15.40 -14.07 11.97
CA ALA A 94 -15.96 -14.30 13.27
C ALA A 94 -15.49 -13.30 14.36
N ASN A 95 -14.27 -12.81 14.23
CA ASN A 95 -13.74 -11.83 15.18
C ASN A 95 -12.74 -10.86 14.53
N LYS A 96 -12.53 -9.72 15.20
CA LYS A 96 -11.68 -8.64 14.72
C LYS A 96 -10.22 -9.07 14.51
N LYS A 97 -9.70 -9.90 15.38
CA LYS A 97 -8.31 -10.38 15.32
C LYS A 97 -8.05 -11.25 14.10
N SER A 98 -8.97 -12.17 13.79
CA SER A 98 -8.87 -13.02 12.58
C SER A 98 -8.94 -12.21 11.30
N LYS A 99 -9.84 -11.22 11.25
CA LYS A 99 -9.94 -10.28 10.14
C LYS A 99 -8.60 -9.56 9.90
N GLN A 100 -8.03 -8.99 10.95
CA GLN A 100 -6.78 -8.25 10.87
C GLN A 100 -5.62 -9.13 10.40
N ARG A 101 -5.44 -10.30 11.01
CA ARG A 101 -4.40 -11.26 10.60
C ARG A 101 -4.50 -11.66 9.14
N TYR A 102 -5.72 -11.84 8.65
CA TYR A 102 -5.93 -12.15 7.25
C TYR A 102 -5.53 -11.00 6.34
N LEU A 103 -5.90 -9.77 6.68
CA LEU A 103 -5.55 -8.57 5.94
C LEU A 103 -4.03 -8.31 5.95
N ASP A 104 -3.39 -8.47 7.10
CA ASP A 104 -1.93 -8.34 7.23
C ASP A 104 -1.20 -9.38 6.37
N TYR A 105 -1.71 -10.62 6.36
CA TYR A 105 -1.18 -11.67 5.50
C TYR A 105 -1.37 -11.34 4.01
N ALA A 106 -2.56 -10.91 3.61
CA ALA A 106 -2.85 -10.56 2.22
C ALA A 106 -1.95 -9.41 1.73
N TYR A 107 -1.79 -8.37 2.56
CA TYR A 107 -0.91 -7.25 2.28
C TYR A 107 0.56 -7.69 2.14
N LYS A 108 1.06 -8.48 3.10
CA LYS A 108 2.41 -9.03 3.08
C LYS A 108 2.69 -9.81 1.78
N ILE A 109 1.81 -10.72 1.42
CA ILE A 109 1.96 -11.53 0.18
C ILE A 109 1.89 -10.66 -1.06
N GLY A 110 1.04 -9.64 -1.06
CA GLY A 110 0.95 -8.68 -2.16
C GLY A 110 2.26 -7.93 -2.37
N LEU A 111 2.85 -7.40 -1.30
CA LEU A 111 4.16 -6.75 -1.36
C LEU A 111 5.26 -7.71 -1.81
N LYS A 112 5.31 -8.92 -1.27
CA LYS A 112 6.27 -9.94 -1.68
C LYS A 112 6.20 -10.16 -3.19
N ARG A 113 5.03 -10.44 -3.73
CA ARG A 113 4.84 -10.68 -5.16
C ARG A 113 5.20 -9.48 -6.03
N MET A 114 4.95 -8.27 -5.54
CA MET A 114 5.39 -7.06 -6.22
C MET A 114 6.93 -7.01 -6.32
N PHE A 115 7.64 -7.28 -5.24
CA PHE A 115 9.10 -7.29 -5.26
C PHE A 115 9.65 -8.41 -6.13
N GLU A 116 9.11 -9.62 -6.03
CA GLU A 116 9.48 -10.75 -6.89
C GLU A 116 9.36 -10.39 -8.38
N LYS A 117 8.25 -9.74 -8.74
CA LYS A 117 8.04 -9.27 -10.11
C LYS A 117 9.07 -8.24 -10.54
N LEU A 118 9.33 -7.22 -9.72
CA LEU A 118 10.29 -6.16 -10.03
C LEU A 118 11.71 -6.70 -10.18
N ILE A 119 12.08 -7.69 -9.39
CA ILE A 119 13.38 -8.38 -9.50
C ILE A 119 13.42 -9.22 -10.78
N CYS A 120 12.38 -9.98 -11.06
CA CYS A 120 12.29 -10.80 -12.27
C CYS A 120 12.34 -9.95 -13.55
N GLU A 121 11.76 -8.76 -13.52
CA GLU A 121 11.78 -7.79 -14.63
C GLU A 121 13.10 -6.99 -14.69
N GLY A 122 14.02 -7.19 -13.77
CA GLY A 122 15.30 -6.47 -13.71
C GLY A 122 15.18 -4.98 -13.38
N ILE A 123 14.04 -4.57 -12.78
CA ILE A 123 13.80 -3.18 -12.40
C ILE A 123 14.56 -2.83 -11.13
N ILE A 124 14.70 -3.79 -10.23
CA ILE A 124 15.48 -3.69 -9.00
C ILE A 124 16.38 -4.91 -8.88
N SER A 125 17.55 -4.72 -8.29
CA SER A 125 18.41 -5.80 -7.87
C SER A 125 18.26 -5.97 -6.36
N ALA A 126 18.17 -7.21 -5.97
CA ALA A 126 17.88 -7.56 -4.61
C ALA A 126 18.97 -7.15 -3.63
N ASP A 127 20.21 -7.33 -4.03
CA ASP A 127 21.42 -6.99 -3.27
C ASP A 127 21.68 -5.48 -3.17
N GLU A 128 21.00 -4.67 -4.00
CA GLU A 128 21.07 -3.21 -3.97
C GLU A 128 20.03 -2.58 -3.03
N ILE A 129 19.08 -3.35 -2.49
CA ILE A 129 18.07 -2.83 -1.58
C ILE A 129 18.67 -2.72 -0.18
N GLU A 130 18.86 -1.50 0.29
CA GLU A 130 19.37 -1.22 1.63
C GLU A 130 18.25 -1.13 2.67
N ASN A 131 17.19 -0.39 2.35
CA ASN A 131 16.09 -0.11 3.28
C ASN A 131 14.74 -0.14 2.56
N ILE A 132 13.73 -0.67 3.24
CA ILE A 132 12.32 -0.58 2.80
C ILE A 132 11.55 0.26 3.81
N TYR A 133 11.05 1.41 3.36
CA TYR A 133 10.17 2.26 4.16
C TYR A 133 8.73 2.04 3.71
N ILE A 134 7.87 1.60 4.64
CA ILE A 134 6.46 1.33 4.39
C ILE A 134 5.62 2.30 5.19
N TYR A 135 4.80 3.07 4.49
CA TYR A 135 3.81 3.98 5.05
C TYR A 135 2.44 3.41 4.70
N VAL A 136 1.73 2.98 5.72
CA VAL A 136 0.37 2.44 5.62
C VAL A 136 -0.47 3.15 6.67
N ASP A 137 -1.75 3.37 6.37
CA ASP A 137 -2.64 4.02 7.33
C ASP A 137 -2.85 3.17 8.58
N GLU A 138 -3.10 3.84 9.69
CA GLU A 138 -3.23 3.17 10.97
C GLU A 138 -4.60 2.52 11.11
N HIS A 139 -4.62 1.18 11.14
CA HIS A 139 -5.81 0.46 11.54
C HIS A 139 -6.02 0.60 13.04
N THR A 140 -7.08 1.29 13.42
CA THR A 140 -7.53 1.35 14.82
C THR A 140 -8.05 -0.02 15.28
N THR A 141 -7.14 -0.92 15.57
CA THR A 141 -7.49 -2.17 16.25
C THR A 141 -7.14 -2.07 17.72
N ALA A 142 -8.04 -2.51 18.57
CA ALA A 142 -7.86 -2.55 20.03
C ALA A 142 -6.83 -3.59 20.51
N THR A 143 -6.06 -4.13 19.62
CA THR A 143 -4.98 -5.10 19.87
C THR A 143 -3.82 -4.71 18.97
N ASP A 144 -2.60 -4.99 19.43
CA ASP A 144 -1.30 -4.69 18.82
C ASP A 144 -1.08 -5.08 17.33
N GLY A 145 -2.11 -4.94 16.49
CA GLY A 145 -2.10 -5.34 15.07
C GLY A 145 -0.96 -4.74 14.24
N ARG A 146 -0.36 -3.65 14.71
CA ARG A 146 0.87 -3.10 14.14
C ARG A 146 2.05 -4.04 14.31
N TYR A 147 2.12 -4.73 15.44
CA TYR A 147 3.19 -5.68 15.73
C TYR A 147 3.13 -6.85 14.76
N GLU A 148 1.96 -7.44 14.57
CA GLU A 148 1.80 -8.61 13.71
C GLU A 148 2.15 -8.30 12.25
N LEU A 149 1.74 -7.15 11.70
CA LEU A 149 2.10 -6.74 10.34
C LEU A 149 3.61 -6.47 10.22
N LYS A 150 4.18 -5.70 11.15
CA LYS A 150 5.60 -5.40 11.17
C LYS A 150 6.44 -6.68 11.24
N GLU A 151 6.17 -7.53 12.21
CA GLU A 151 6.86 -8.80 12.38
C GLU A 151 6.71 -9.71 11.15
N GLY A 152 5.50 -9.79 10.60
CA GLY A 152 5.25 -10.57 9.39
C GLY A 152 6.03 -10.07 8.17
N LEU A 153 6.15 -8.76 8.00
CA LEU A 153 6.96 -8.16 6.94
C LEU A 153 8.45 -8.36 7.19
N GLU A 154 8.91 -8.17 8.43
CA GLU A 154 10.31 -8.43 8.80
C GLU A 154 10.69 -9.89 8.56
N GLN A 155 9.86 -10.83 8.97
CA GLN A 155 10.08 -12.25 8.72
C GLN A 155 10.13 -12.57 7.23
N GLU A 156 9.18 -12.05 6.45
CA GLU A 156 9.13 -12.31 5.02
C GLU A 156 10.34 -11.74 4.29
N PHE A 157 10.73 -10.51 4.60
CA PHE A 157 11.82 -9.81 3.92
C PHE A 157 13.20 -10.12 4.50
N LYS A 158 13.34 -10.58 5.73
CA LYS A 158 14.61 -10.99 6.34
C LYS A 158 14.87 -12.50 6.30
N LEU A 159 13.81 -13.31 6.50
CA LEU A 159 13.91 -14.75 6.72
C LEU A 159 13.21 -15.59 5.65
N GLY A 160 12.43 -14.98 4.75
CA GLY A 160 11.68 -15.67 3.71
C GLY A 160 12.48 -16.00 2.46
N THR A 161 11.80 -16.16 1.35
CA THR A 161 12.37 -16.50 0.04
C THR A 161 13.45 -15.52 -0.42
N PHE A 162 13.39 -14.29 0.05
CA PHE A 162 14.39 -13.26 -0.22
C PHE A 162 15.70 -13.44 0.54
N ASN A 163 15.75 -14.29 1.55
CA ASN A 163 16.81 -14.29 2.53
C ASN A 163 18.11 -14.93 2.07
N TYR A 164 18.06 -15.80 1.09
CA TYR A 164 19.29 -16.37 0.54
C TYR A 164 20.17 -15.35 -0.17
N THR A 165 19.60 -14.19 -0.47
CA THR A 165 20.29 -13.11 -1.19
C THR A 165 20.35 -11.80 -0.38
N TYR A 166 19.68 -11.68 0.79
CA TYR A 166 19.33 -10.40 1.41
C TYR A 166 19.74 -10.23 2.86
N ASN A 167 20.93 -10.59 3.21
CA ASN A 167 21.51 -10.27 4.53
C ASN A 167 21.56 -8.74 4.84
N LYS A 168 21.09 -7.90 3.92
CA LYS A 168 21.15 -6.44 4.00
C LYS A 168 19.79 -5.76 4.20
N PHE A 169 18.69 -6.49 4.32
CA PHE A 169 17.39 -5.88 4.56
C PHE A 169 17.30 -5.34 5.99
N TYR A 170 17.17 -4.04 6.10
CA TYR A 170 16.77 -3.40 7.33
C TYR A 170 15.25 -3.55 7.55
N PRO A 171 14.80 -3.63 8.81
CA PRO A 171 13.37 -3.76 9.08
C PRO A 171 12.58 -2.57 8.49
N PRO A 172 11.39 -2.83 7.95
CA PRO A 172 10.51 -1.76 7.53
C PRO A 172 10.26 -0.81 8.70
N ILE A 173 10.36 0.49 8.43
CA ILE A 173 10.03 1.51 9.42
C ILE A 173 8.60 1.93 9.18
N PHE A 174 7.73 1.60 10.14
CA PHE A 174 6.37 2.12 10.18
C PHE A 174 6.43 3.53 10.77
N LYS A 175 5.95 4.51 10.03
CA LYS A 175 5.69 5.84 10.56
C LYS A 175 4.18 6.06 10.54
N ASN A 176 3.66 6.52 11.66
CA ASN A 176 2.32 7.03 11.80
C ASN A 176 2.17 8.36 11.06
#